data_bfb327d97e93ed4f3a3f69fbdcaa8d0a
#
_entry.id   bfb327d97e93ed4f3a3f69fbdcaa8d0a
#
_cell.length_a   1.000
_cell.length_b   1.000
_cell.length_c   1.000
_cell.angle_alpha   90.00
_cell.angle_beta   90.00
_cell.angle_gamma   90.00
#
_symmetry.space_group_name_H-M   'P 1'
#
loop_
_entity.id
_entity.type
_entity.pdbx_description
1 polymer ?
#
loop_
_entity_poly.entity_id
_entity_poly.type
_entity_poly.pdbx_seq_one_letter_code
_entity_poly.pdbx_strand_id
1 'polypeptide(L)'
;MGPALLRPIMPATPSPNRMSLRGRDVISIRDLSKEDVLEILASARKMIPFAEGKKVTHPLEDRIVAMAFFEPSTRTRLSFEAAVQRLGGRCITIADAAATSMRKGESLSDTVQMLTSYSDAIVIRHPNEGSAQLAARVSPKPIINAGDGAGQHPTQTLADLATMLEAFGTLTGLKVVLLGDLRYGRTVHSLAYALAVFGAEIVLTSPPELRLPRELFHELEAMGARVTEEADVRKAVRDADVLYVTRIQKERFGDEGEYRKVAGSYRIDRHILGEAKPRLVILHPLPRAGEILPEVDSMPHASYFRQAFLAVPVRMALLSAVLSGGRGE
;
A
#
# COMPACT_ATOMS: atom_id res chain seq x y z
N MET A 1 29.79 -18.93 -16.44
CA MET A 1 28.77 -18.10 -15.73
C MET A 1 29.26 -17.96 -14.29
N GLY A 2 29.72 -16.75 -13.92
CA GLY A 2 30.17 -16.47 -12.55
C GLY A 2 28.98 -16.36 -11.60
N PRO A 3 29.17 -16.59 -10.29
CA PRO A 3 28.08 -16.46 -9.31
C PRO A 3 27.53 -15.05 -9.32
N ALA A 4 26.20 -14.93 -9.37
CA ALA A 4 25.50 -13.66 -9.25
C ALA A 4 25.86 -13.01 -7.90
N LEU A 5 26.63 -11.94 -7.92
CA LEU A 5 26.99 -11.17 -6.73
C LEU A 5 25.72 -10.52 -6.18
N LEU A 6 25.35 -10.88 -4.96
CA LEU A 6 24.31 -10.22 -4.19
C LEU A 6 24.65 -8.72 -4.07
N ARG A 7 23.73 -7.84 -4.46
CA ARG A 7 23.89 -6.40 -4.31
C ARG A 7 23.94 -6.03 -2.83
N PRO A 8 24.91 -5.20 -2.38
CA PRO A 8 24.91 -4.70 -1.01
C PRO A 8 23.70 -3.82 -0.73
N ILE A 9 23.18 -3.88 0.48
CA ILE A 9 22.17 -2.95 0.98
C ILE A 9 22.86 -1.59 1.16
N MET A 10 22.62 -0.66 0.27
CA MET A 10 23.01 0.73 0.52
C MET A 10 21.88 1.40 1.35
N PRO A 11 22.19 1.98 2.51
CA PRO A 11 21.24 2.87 3.17
C PRO A 11 20.97 4.05 2.24
N ALA A 12 19.69 4.40 2.06
CA ALA A 12 19.29 5.55 1.26
C ALA A 12 19.83 6.84 1.93
N THR A 13 20.96 7.35 1.44
CA THR A 13 21.40 8.70 1.76
C THR A 13 20.63 9.66 0.86
N PRO A 14 19.93 10.66 1.40
CA PRO A 14 19.27 11.66 0.59
C PRO A 14 20.35 12.52 -0.11
N SER A 15 20.46 12.36 -1.43
CA SER A 15 21.28 13.23 -2.27
C SER A 15 20.41 14.36 -2.82
N PRO A 16 20.89 15.62 -2.85
CA PRO A 16 20.12 16.78 -3.31
C PRO A 16 19.92 16.86 -4.84
N ASN A 17 20.30 15.83 -5.59
CA ASN A 17 19.99 15.73 -7.00
C ASN A 17 18.78 14.81 -7.19
N ARG A 18 17.70 15.32 -7.84
CA ARG A 18 16.50 14.56 -8.24
C ARG A 18 16.93 13.25 -8.91
N MET A 19 17.01 12.17 -8.13
CA MET A 19 17.17 10.85 -8.70
C MET A 19 15.80 10.42 -9.21
N SER A 20 15.66 10.35 -10.52
CA SER A 20 14.51 9.75 -11.18
C SER A 20 14.19 8.39 -10.53
N LEU A 21 12.90 8.07 -10.36
CA LEU A 21 12.44 6.75 -9.90
C LEU A 21 12.73 5.64 -10.93
N ARG A 22 13.24 6.00 -12.08
CA ARG A 22 13.55 5.08 -13.17
C ARG A 22 14.48 3.96 -12.72
N GLY A 23 14.04 2.73 -12.93
CA GLY A 23 14.79 1.52 -12.60
C GLY A 23 14.95 1.24 -11.11
N ARG A 24 14.33 2.04 -10.23
CA ARG A 24 14.37 1.82 -8.78
C ARG A 24 13.36 0.76 -8.33
N ASP A 25 13.75 0.03 -7.30
CA ASP A 25 12.86 -0.82 -6.53
C ASP A 25 11.95 0.05 -5.64
N VAL A 26 10.73 -0.41 -5.40
CA VAL A 26 9.78 0.20 -4.45
C VAL A 26 9.28 -0.88 -3.50
N ILE A 27 10.05 -1.15 -2.46
CA ILE A 27 9.82 -2.24 -1.50
C ILE A 27 9.06 -1.74 -0.28
N SER A 28 9.40 -0.54 0.19
CA SER A 28 8.80 0.13 1.35
C SER A 28 8.38 1.55 0.97
N ILE A 29 7.43 2.11 1.70
CA ILE A 29 7.12 3.54 1.61
C ILE A 29 8.33 4.40 2.03
N ARG A 30 9.23 3.85 2.83
CA ARG A 30 10.48 4.47 3.29
C ARG A 30 11.51 4.64 2.18
N ASP A 31 11.37 3.92 1.05
CA ASP A 31 12.24 4.07 -0.12
C ASP A 31 11.94 5.34 -0.92
N LEU A 32 10.80 5.98 -0.63
CA LEU A 32 10.33 7.17 -1.32
C LEU A 32 10.53 8.41 -0.42
N SER A 33 11.19 9.43 -0.95
CA SER A 33 11.24 10.74 -0.30
C SER A 33 9.85 11.40 -0.30
N LYS A 34 9.68 12.44 0.52
CA LYS A 34 8.45 13.24 0.52
C LYS A 34 8.16 13.82 -0.86
N GLU A 35 9.19 14.25 -1.57
CA GLU A 35 9.16 14.79 -2.93
C GLU A 35 8.74 13.72 -3.93
N ASP A 36 9.31 12.51 -3.86
CA ASP A 36 8.93 11.35 -4.70
C ASP A 36 7.44 11.05 -4.55
N VAL A 37 6.95 11.00 -3.30
CA VAL A 37 5.52 10.77 -3.02
C VAL A 37 4.66 11.86 -3.63
N LEU A 38 4.98 13.14 -3.42
CA LEU A 38 4.21 14.26 -3.99
C LEU A 38 4.21 14.25 -5.52
N GLU A 39 5.32 13.92 -6.16
CA GLU A 39 5.41 13.80 -7.62
C GLU A 39 4.54 12.65 -8.15
N ILE A 40 4.58 11.48 -7.49
CA ILE A 40 3.70 10.35 -7.82
C ILE A 40 2.23 10.74 -7.67
N LEU A 41 1.84 11.40 -6.59
CA LEU A 41 0.46 11.83 -6.34
C LEU A 41 -0.01 12.87 -7.36
N ALA A 42 0.83 13.84 -7.70
CA ALA A 42 0.54 14.83 -8.73
C ALA A 42 0.38 14.20 -10.12
N SER A 43 1.24 13.24 -10.45
CA SER A 43 1.15 12.44 -11.68
C SER A 43 -0.10 11.57 -11.69
N ALA A 44 -0.42 10.89 -10.58
CA ALA A 44 -1.61 10.07 -10.44
C ALA A 44 -2.90 10.86 -10.70
N ARG A 45 -3.00 12.10 -10.21
CA ARG A 45 -4.13 13.00 -10.50
C ARG A 45 -4.30 13.24 -11.99
N LYS A 46 -3.19 13.41 -12.74
CA LYS A 46 -3.23 13.57 -14.20
C LYS A 46 -3.61 12.28 -14.92
N MET A 47 -3.37 11.11 -14.30
CA MET A 47 -3.71 9.79 -14.85
C MET A 47 -5.18 9.41 -14.68
N ILE A 48 -5.98 10.11 -13.87
CA ILE A 48 -7.39 9.78 -13.64
C ILE A 48 -8.21 9.64 -14.93
N PRO A 49 -8.16 10.57 -15.92
CA PRO A 49 -8.93 10.42 -17.17
C PRO A 49 -8.54 9.19 -17.99
N PHE A 50 -7.28 8.75 -17.90
CA PHE A 50 -6.79 7.55 -18.55
C PHE A 50 -7.25 6.29 -17.81
N ALA A 51 -7.21 6.30 -16.48
CA ALA A 51 -7.72 5.21 -15.64
C ALA A 51 -9.23 4.99 -15.86
N GLU A 52 -10.00 6.07 -16.07
CA GLU A 52 -11.44 6.03 -16.39
C GLU A 52 -11.73 5.61 -17.85
N GLY A 53 -10.70 5.50 -18.71
CA GLY A 53 -10.87 5.18 -20.13
C GLY A 53 -11.37 6.33 -21.00
N LYS A 54 -11.39 7.56 -20.47
CA LYS A 54 -11.77 8.77 -21.20
C LYS A 54 -10.67 9.28 -22.13
N LYS A 55 -9.42 8.88 -21.85
CA LYS A 55 -8.23 9.19 -22.65
C LYS A 55 -7.37 7.94 -22.82
N VAL A 56 -6.50 7.95 -23.81
CA VAL A 56 -5.57 6.84 -24.13
C VAL A 56 -4.14 7.35 -24.02
N THR A 57 -3.25 6.49 -23.57
CA THR A 57 -1.80 6.75 -23.45
C THR A 57 -1.04 5.42 -23.51
N HIS A 58 0.18 5.42 -24.02
CA HIS A 58 0.97 4.19 -24.25
C HIS A 58 2.43 4.30 -23.77
N PRO A 59 2.74 4.90 -22.59
CA PRO A 59 4.12 5.05 -22.14
C PRO A 59 4.82 3.71 -21.83
N LEU A 60 4.07 2.61 -21.73
CA LEU A 60 4.58 1.26 -21.50
C LEU A 60 4.35 0.33 -22.72
N GLU A 61 4.15 0.91 -23.91
CA GLU A 61 4.16 0.13 -25.16
C GLU A 61 5.45 -0.71 -25.22
N ASP A 62 5.33 -1.98 -25.61
CA ASP A 62 6.42 -2.97 -25.63
C ASP A 62 7.01 -3.39 -24.26
N ARG A 63 6.45 -2.94 -23.13
CA ARG A 63 6.84 -3.41 -21.79
C ARG A 63 5.99 -4.57 -21.33
N ILE A 64 6.65 -5.52 -20.66
CA ILE A 64 6.01 -6.63 -19.97
C ILE A 64 6.25 -6.47 -18.46
N VAL A 65 5.18 -6.51 -17.68
CA VAL A 65 5.25 -6.47 -16.22
C VAL A 65 4.79 -7.82 -15.67
N ALA A 66 5.64 -8.47 -14.88
CA ALA A 66 5.29 -9.71 -14.22
C ALA A 66 4.48 -9.43 -12.94
N MET A 67 3.31 -10.06 -12.83
CA MET A 67 2.45 -10.04 -11.64
C MET A 67 2.69 -11.33 -10.84
N ALA A 68 3.59 -11.29 -9.86
CA ALA A 68 3.98 -12.44 -9.04
C ALA A 68 3.19 -12.45 -7.71
N PHE A 69 1.98 -12.99 -7.74
CA PHE A 69 1.06 -13.01 -6.61
C PHE A 69 1.03 -14.41 -5.97
N PHE A 70 1.83 -14.61 -4.92
CA PHE A 70 1.90 -15.83 -4.14
C PHE A 70 0.95 -15.85 -2.93
N GLU A 71 0.30 -14.72 -2.65
CA GLU A 71 -0.80 -14.57 -1.69
C GLU A 71 -2.04 -14.06 -2.43
N PRO A 72 -3.25 -14.63 -2.21
CA PRO A 72 -4.47 -14.20 -2.89
C PRO A 72 -4.75 -12.71 -2.75
N SER A 73 -5.01 -12.04 -3.86
CA SER A 73 -5.38 -10.63 -3.87
C SER A 73 -6.11 -10.24 -5.14
N THR A 74 -7.43 -10.07 -5.06
CA THR A 74 -8.25 -9.66 -6.21
C THR A 74 -7.98 -8.21 -6.58
N ARG A 75 -8.16 -7.27 -5.64
CA ARG A 75 -8.07 -5.83 -5.90
C ARG A 75 -6.67 -5.38 -6.30
N THR A 76 -5.65 -5.78 -5.55
CA THR A 76 -4.28 -5.34 -5.82
C THR A 76 -3.82 -5.86 -7.18
N ARG A 77 -4.03 -7.16 -7.48
CA ARG A 77 -3.66 -7.74 -8.76
C ARG A 77 -4.38 -7.06 -9.91
N LEU A 78 -5.71 -7.07 -9.91
CA LEU A 78 -6.51 -6.52 -11.01
C LEU A 78 -6.25 -5.02 -11.25
N SER A 79 -5.99 -4.24 -10.21
CA SER A 79 -5.68 -2.82 -10.37
C SER A 79 -4.28 -2.56 -10.91
N PHE A 80 -3.28 -3.41 -10.63
CA PHE A 80 -2.00 -3.37 -11.32
C PHE A 80 -2.12 -3.80 -12.79
N GLU A 81 -2.82 -4.91 -13.06
CA GLU A 81 -3.08 -5.36 -14.43
C GLU A 81 -3.80 -4.27 -15.24
N ALA A 82 -4.85 -3.66 -14.66
CA ALA A 82 -5.55 -2.54 -15.29
C ALA A 82 -4.62 -1.34 -15.54
N ALA A 83 -3.76 -0.99 -14.57
CA ALA A 83 -2.80 0.10 -14.72
C ALA A 83 -1.81 -0.16 -15.86
N VAL A 84 -1.24 -1.37 -15.95
CA VAL A 84 -0.32 -1.73 -17.05
C VAL A 84 -1.02 -1.66 -18.40
N GLN A 85 -2.23 -2.24 -18.51
CA GLN A 85 -3.01 -2.23 -19.75
C GLN A 85 -3.43 -0.81 -20.17
N ARG A 86 -3.82 0.05 -19.22
CA ARG A 86 -4.13 1.47 -19.49
C ARG A 86 -2.93 2.27 -19.96
N LEU A 87 -1.72 1.81 -19.64
CA LEU A 87 -0.46 2.40 -20.09
C LEU A 87 0.07 1.76 -21.42
N GLY A 88 -0.69 0.85 -22.04
CA GLY A 88 -0.31 0.16 -23.28
C GLY A 88 0.65 -1.02 -23.07
N GLY A 89 1.00 -1.37 -21.83
CA GLY A 89 1.86 -2.51 -21.51
C GLY A 89 1.13 -3.84 -21.47
N ARG A 90 1.89 -4.92 -21.24
CA ARG A 90 1.39 -6.30 -21.15
C ARG A 90 1.73 -6.91 -19.78
N CYS A 91 0.92 -7.85 -19.32
CA CYS A 91 1.16 -8.59 -18.08
C CYS A 91 1.42 -10.07 -18.37
N ILE A 92 2.34 -10.66 -17.58
CA ILE A 92 2.41 -12.10 -17.35
C ILE A 92 2.12 -12.33 -15.87
N THR A 93 1.22 -13.27 -15.55
CA THR A 93 0.67 -13.36 -14.19
C THR A 93 0.84 -14.75 -13.59
N ILE A 94 1.43 -14.79 -12.39
CA ILE A 94 1.29 -15.86 -11.42
C ILE A 94 0.21 -15.44 -10.44
N ALA A 95 -0.93 -16.11 -10.43
CA ALA A 95 -2.08 -15.76 -9.60
C ALA A 95 -2.22 -16.61 -8.33
N ASP A 96 -1.52 -17.75 -8.30
CA ASP A 96 -1.57 -18.73 -7.22
C ASP A 96 -0.22 -19.46 -7.13
N ALA A 97 0.38 -19.49 -5.94
CA ALA A 97 1.59 -20.24 -5.66
C ALA A 97 1.42 -21.75 -5.94
N ALA A 98 0.20 -22.29 -5.71
CA ALA A 98 -0.10 -23.69 -5.93
C ALA A 98 -0.04 -24.12 -7.41
N ALA A 99 -0.13 -23.16 -8.34
CA ALA A 99 -0.03 -23.40 -9.78
C ALA A 99 1.40 -23.22 -10.32
N THR A 100 2.41 -23.09 -9.45
CA THR A 100 3.81 -22.84 -9.84
C THR A 100 4.72 -24.02 -9.54
N SER A 101 5.97 -23.95 -10.06
CA SER A 101 7.04 -24.90 -9.75
C SER A 101 7.49 -24.88 -8.29
N MET A 102 7.10 -23.88 -7.50
CA MET A 102 7.34 -23.86 -6.04
C MET A 102 6.78 -25.09 -5.33
N ARG A 103 5.67 -25.67 -5.82
CA ARG A 103 5.17 -26.98 -5.34
C ARG A 103 6.17 -28.13 -5.51
N LYS A 104 7.11 -27.98 -6.43
CA LYS A 104 8.18 -28.99 -6.69
C LYS A 104 9.47 -28.65 -5.93
N GLY A 105 9.45 -27.60 -5.07
CA GLY A 105 10.61 -27.17 -4.30
C GLY A 105 11.44 -26.05 -4.93
N GLU A 106 10.95 -25.39 -6.02
CA GLU A 106 11.63 -24.22 -6.59
C GLU A 106 11.65 -23.07 -5.55
N SER A 107 12.80 -22.46 -5.39
CA SER A 107 12.96 -21.32 -4.48
C SER A 107 12.32 -20.04 -5.03
N LEU A 108 11.96 -19.10 -4.14
CA LEU A 108 11.49 -17.78 -4.56
C LEU A 108 12.57 -17.06 -5.41
N SER A 109 13.84 -17.23 -5.07
CA SER A 109 14.96 -16.64 -5.81
C SER A 109 15.02 -17.13 -7.25
N ASP A 110 14.84 -18.44 -7.48
CA ASP A 110 14.84 -19.02 -8.82
C ASP A 110 13.64 -18.55 -9.63
N THR A 111 12.45 -18.56 -9.02
CA THR A 111 11.23 -18.02 -9.63
C THR A 111 11.41 -16.55 -10.04
N VAL A 112 12.00 -15.71 -9.17
CA VAL A 112 12.26 -14.29 -9.47
C VAL A 112 13.26 -14.13 -10.61
N GLN A 113 14.33 -14.92 -10.67
CA GLN A 113 15.30 -14.89 -11.77
C GLN A 113 14.64 -15.26 -13.11
N MET A 114 13.74 -16.25 -13.12
CA MET A 114 12.99 -16.60 -14.32
C MET A 114 12.07 -15.45 -14.75
N LEU A 115 11.32 -14.86 -13.82
CA LEU A 115 10.46 -13.69 -14.13
C LEU A 115 11.27 -12.49 -14.63
N THR A 116 12.46 -12.27 -14.10
CA THR A 116 13.40 -11.24 -14.57
C THR A 116 13.78 -11.42 -16.04
N SER A 117 13.89 -12.67 -16.49
CA SER A 117 14.22 -12.98 -17.89
C SER A 117 13.05 -12.73 -18.84
N TYR A 118 11.81 -12.69 -18.32
CA TYR A 118 10.58 -12.58 -19.11
C TYR A 118 9.92 -11.20 -19.06
N SER A 119 10.39 -10.30 -18.18
CA SER A 119 9.71 -9.02 -17.90
C SER A 119 10.66 -7.86 -17.72
N ASP A 120 10.12 -6.64 -17.79
CA ASP A 120 10.82 -5.38 -17.57
C ASP A 120 10.74 -4.90 -16.10
N ALA A 121 9.73 -5.37 -15.36
CA ALA A 121 9.55 -5.16 -13.93
C ALA A 121 8.73 -6.30 -13.31
N ILE A 122 8.84 -6.47 -12.00
CA ILE A 122 8.10 -7.48 -11.25
C ILE A 122 7.31 -6.80 -10.13
N VAL A 123 6.00 -7.00 -10.12
CA VAL A 123 5.11 -6.65 -9.01
C VAL A 123 4.92 -7.91 -8.18
N ILE A 124 5.43 -7.91 -6.94
CA ILE A 124 5.41 -9.09 -6.08
C ILE A 124 4.49 -8.91 -4.88
N ARG A 125 3.67 -9.94 -4.60
CA ARG A 125 2.92 -10.11 -3.37
C ARG A 125 3.17 -11.48 -2.78
N HIS A 126 3.56 -11.54 -1.51
CA HIS A 126 3.97 -12.77 -0.85
C HIS A 126 3.45 -12.86 0.59
N PRO A 127 3.12 -14.07 1.12
CA PRO A 127 2.69 -14.22 2.51
C PRO A 127 3.79 -13.96 3.55
N ASN A 128 5.06 -14.11 3.17
CA ASN A 128 6.18 -13.91 4.08
C ASN A 128 6.76 -12.50 3.97
N GLU A 129 6.99 -11.87 5.11
CA GLU A 129 7.70 -10.61 5.22
C GLU A 129 9.14 -10.72 4.71
N GLY A 130 9.65 -9.65 4.08
CA GLY A 130 10.99 -9.61 3.49
C GLY A 130 11.11 -10.25 2.11
N SER A 131 10.06 -10.90 1.60
CA SER A 131 10.10 -11.56 0.28
C SER A 131 10.34 -10.59 -0.87
N ALA A 132 9.76 -9.38 -0.80
CA ALA A 132 9.99 -8.33 -1.79
C ALA A 132 11.45 -7.83 -1.74
N GLN A 133 12.04 -7.72 -0.55
CA GLN A 133 13.44 -7.38 -0.35
C GLN A 133 14.38 -8.46 -0.94
N LEU A 134 14.05 -9.75 -0.73
CA LEU A 134 14.79 -10.85 -1.34
C LEU A 134 14.71 -10.78 -2.87
N ALA A 135 13.52 -10.53 -3.42
CA ALA A 135 13.34 -10.39 -4.86
C ALA A 135 14.20 -9.25 -5.44
N ALA A 136 14.27 -8.10 -4.77
CA ALA A 136 15.09 -6.96 -5.16
C ALA A 136 16.60 -7.25 -5.15
N ARG A 137 17.06 -8.15 -4.26
CA ARG A 137 18.48 -8.55 -4.22
C ARG A 137 18.90 -9.43 -5.38
N VAL A 138 17.99 -10.25 -5.90
CA VAL A 138 18.30 -11.23 -6.94
C VAL A 138 17.91 -10.77 -8.35
N SER A 139 17.07 -9.76 -8.47
CA SER A 139 16.62 -9.21 -9.76
C SER A 139 17.38 -7.93 -10.14
N PRO A 140 17.93 -7.81 -11.35
CA PRO A 140 18.40 -6.55 -11.90
C PRO A 140 17.26 -5.65 -12.43
N LYS A 141 16.02 -6.17 -12.49
CA LYS A 141 14.83 -5.42 -12.91
C LYS A 141 14.13 -4.85 -11.70
N PRO A 142 13.40 -3.72 -11.84
CA PRO A 142 12.66 -3.11 -10.75
C PRO A 142 11.66 -4.08 -10.10
N ILE A 143 11.65 -4.09 -8.78
CA ILE A 143 10.69 -4.82 -7.95
C ILE A 143 9.74 -3.82 -7.29
N ILE A 144 8.43 -4.07 -7.40
CA ILE A 144 7.40 -3.29 -6.75
C ILE A 144 6.66 -4.19 -5.76
N ASN A 145 6.74 -3.83 -4.47
CA ASN A 145 6.04 -4.56 -3.41
C ASN A 145 4.53 -4.28 -3.42
N ALA A 146 3.76 -5.31 -3.68
CA ALA A 146 2.28 -5.32 -3.63
C ALA A 146 1.73 -5.93 -2.33
N GLY A 147 2.58 -6.02 -1.30
CA GLY A 147 2.29 -6.53 0.05
C GLY A 147 3.06 -7.80 0.37
N ASP A 148 3.86 -7.76 1.43
CA ASP A 148 4.64 -8.87 1.94
C ASP A 148 4.35 -9.14 3.43
N GLY A 149 3.70 -10.23 3.73
CA GLY A 149 3.37 -10.66 5.09
C GLY A 149 2.71 -9.55 5.93
N ALA A 150 3.24 -9.29 7.12
CA ALA A 150 2.87 -8.18 7.99
C ALA A 150 3.76 -6.92 7.76
N GLY A 151 4.70 -6.98 6.79
CA GLY A 151 5.69 -5.94 6.52
C GLY A 151 5.11 -4.66 5.88
N GLN A 152 5.23 -4.50 4.58
CA GLN A 152 4.93 -3.24 3.89
C GLN A 152 3.93 -3.40 2.73
N HIS A 153 3.22 -2.31 2.43
CA HIS A 153 2.40 -2.20 1.21
C HIS A 153 2.44 -0.78 0.64
N PRO A 154 3.60 -0.35 0.08
CA PRO A 154 3.83 1.04 -0.31
C PRO A 154 2.79 1.59 -1.29
N THR A 155 2.33 0.77 -2.24
CA THR A 155 1.35 1.22 -3.25
C THR A 155 -0.07 1.36 -2.70
N GLN A 156 -0.40 0.72 -1.56
CA GLN A 156 -1.64 1.00 -0.84
C GLN A 156 -1.53 2.35 -0.14
N THR A 157 -0.43 2.59 0.57
CA THR A 157 -0.17 3.89 1.22
C THR A 157 -0.27 5.06 0.24
N LEU A 158 0.31 4.93 -0.95
CA LEU A 158 0.19 5.95 -2.00
C LEU A 158 -1.27 6.18 -2.42
N ALA A 159 -2.10 5.13 -2.50
CA ALA A 159 -3.53 5.26 -2.81
C ALA A 159 -4.31 5.91 -1.65
N ASP A 160 -3.94 5.61 -0.41
CA ASP A 160 -4.52 6.20 0.79
C ASP A 160 -4.21 7.72 0.82
N LEU A 161 -2.95 8.10 0.62
CA LEU A 161 -2.51 9.49 0.54
C LEU A 161 -3.15 10.24 -0.64
N ALA A 162 -3.31 9.59 -1.80
CA ALA A 162 -3.99 10.16 -2.96
C ALA A 162 -5.45 10.52 -2.63
N THR A 163 -6.13 9.64 -1.88
CA THR A 163 -7.52 9.87 -1.47
C THR A 163 -7.63 11.00 -0.44
N MET A 164 -6.73 11.05 0.53
CA MET A 164 -6.67 12.15 1.50
C MET A 164 -6.38 13.48 0.80
N LEU A 165 -5.42 13.50 -0.13
CA LEU A 165 -5.06 14.69 -0.90
C LEU A 165 -6.22 15.17 -1.81
N GLU A 166 -6.98 14.24 -2.41
CA GLU A 166 -8.17 14.57 -3.20
C GLU A 166 -9.25 15.21 -2.32
N ALA A 167 -9.46 14.71 -1.10
CA ALA A 167 -10.49 15.19 -0.19
C ALA A 167 -10.16 16.54 0.47
N PHE A 168 -8.90 16.73 0.88
CA PHE A 168 -8.51 17.88 1.71
C PHE A 168 -7.60 18.89 1.02
N GLY A 169 -6.97 18.53 -0.10
CA GLY A 169 -5.99 19.38 -0.80
C GLY A 169 -4.63 19.47 -0.11
N THR A 170 -4.48 18.86 1.05
CA THR A 170 -3.24 18.79 1.85
C THR A 170 -3.15 17.47 2.59
N LEU A 171 -1.93 17.08 2.97
CA LEU A 171 -1.67 15.97 3.88
C LEU A 171 -1.17 16.46 5.24
N THR A 172 -0.73 17.71 5.31
CA THR A 172 -0.16 18.31 6.53
C THR A 172 -1.27 18.76 7.48
N GLY A 173 -1.11 18.44 8.76
CA GLY A 173 -2.01 18.88 9.83
C GLY A 173 -3.35 18.14 9.87
N LEU A 174 -3.55 17.12 9.05
CA LEU A 174 -4.74 16.25 9.14
C LEU A 174 -4.70 15.45 10.43
N LYS A 175 -5.84 15.30 11.10
CA LYS A 175 -6.02 14.35 12.20
C LYS A 175 -6.54 13.03 11.66
N VAL A 176 -5.68 12.01 11.70
CA VAL A 176 -5.95 10.69 11.12
C VAL A 176 -6.07 9.65 12.22
N VAL A 177 -7.24 9.05 12.33
CA VAL A 177 -7.50 7.92 13.23
C VAL A 177 -7.19 6.62 12.50
N LEU A 178 -6.27 5.83 13.02
CA LEU A 178 -5.99 4.46 12.58
C LEU A 178 -6.74 3.50 13.51
N LEU A 179 -7.78 2.86 13.00
CA LEU A 179 -8.68 2.01 13.77
C LEU A 179 -8.56 0.56 13.34
N GLY A 180 -8.33 -0.33 14.29
CA GLY A 180 -8.47 -1.75 14.06
C GLY A 180 -7.29 -2.60 14.47
N ASP A 181 -6.86 -3.50 13.59
CA ASP A 181 -5.67 -4.31 13.77
C ASP A 181 -4.43 -3.49 13.42
N LEU A 182 -3.85 -2.85 14.45
CA LEU A 182 -2.63 -2.06 14.29
C LEU A 182 -1.36 -2.89 14.48
N ARG A 183 -1.50 -4.13 15.00
CA ARG A 183 -0.37 -5.01 15.26
C ARG A 183 0.12 -5.73 14.00
N TYR A 184 -0.81 -6.30 13.23
CA TYR A 184 -0.49 -7.11 12.04
C TYR A 184 -0.82 -6.39 10.73
N GLY A 185 -1.34 -5.16 10.82
CA GLY A 185 -1.81 -4.37 9.70
C GLY A 185 -0.70 -3.72 8.89
N ARG A 186 -0.07 -4.43 7.93
CA ARG A 186 0.97 -3.86 7.06
C ARG A 186 0.59 -2.52 6.41
N THR A 187 -0.69 -2.31 6.10
CA THR A 187 -1.17 -1.05 5.52
C THR A 187 -1.13 0.08 6.54
N VAL A 188 -1.42 -0.23 7.82
CA VAL A 188 -1.31 0.72 8.94
C VAL A 188 0.15 1.11 9.17
N HIS A 189 1.07 0.14 9.19
CA HIS A 189 2.49 0.40 9.42
C HIS A 189 3.07 1.33 8.36
N SER A 190 2.81 1.03 7.09
CA SER A 190 3.24 1.87 5.97
C SER A 190 2.60 3.25 6.01
N LEU A 191 1.28 3.33 6.30
CA LEU A 191 0.55 4.59 6.33
C LEU A 191 0.99 5.47 7.51
N ALA A 192 1.16 4.91 8.71
CA ALA A 192 1.60 5.66 9.88
C ALA A 192 2.95 6.36 9.65
N TYR A 193 3.91 5.65 9.03
CA TYR A 193 5.20 6.24 8.66
C TYR A 193 5.00 7.42 7.68
N ALA A 194 4.22 7.23 6.63
CA ALA A 194 3.97 8.29 5.65
C ALA A 194 3.27 9.50 6.28
N LEU A 195 2.28 9.28 7.15
CA LEU A 195 1.59 10.35 7.88
C LEU A 195 2.54 11.16 8.74
N ALA A 196 3.50 10.50 9.42
CA ALA A 196 4.55 11.17 10.19
C ALA A 196 5.41 12.07 9.29
N VAL A 197 5.85 11.57 8.12
CA VAL A 197 6.64 12.36 7.13
C VAL A 197 5.88 13.60 6.67
N PHE A 198 4.55 13.52 6.54
CA PHE A 198 3.71 14.65 6.11
C PHE A 198 3.22 15.54 7.26
N GLY A 199 3.57 15.23 8.52
CA GLY A 199 3.22 16.05 9.68
C GLY A 199 1.72 15.99 10.02
N ALA A 200 1.08 14.84 9.83
CA ALA A 200 -0.27 14.57 10.31
C ALA A 200 -0.28 14.24 11.81
N GLU A 201 -1.40 14.48 12.49
CA GLU A 201 -1.67 13.98 13.83
C GLU A 201 -2.25 12.57 13.72
N ILE A 202 -1.65 11.61 14.41
CA ILE A 202 -2.01 10.20 14.35
C ILE A 202 -2.68 9.80 15.66
N VAL A 203 -3.91 9.30 15.58
CA VAL A 203 -4.63 8.73 16.71
C VAL A 203 -4.76 7.23 16.50
N LEU A 204 -4.24 6.45 17.43
CA LEU A 204 -4.24 4.99 17.38
C LEU A 204 -5.41 4.45 18.20
N THR A 205 -6.33 3.74 17.56
CA THR A 205 -7.51 3.17 18.21
C THR A 205 -7.57 1.67 17.93
N SER A 206 -7.32 0.85 18.96
CA SER A 206 -7.31 -0.61 18.84
C SER A 206 -7.61 -1.30 20.15
N PRO A 207 -8.05 -2.57 20.15
CA PRO A 207 -8.01 -3.41 21.32
C PRO A 207 -6.58 -3.50 21.89
N PRO A 208 -6.42 -3.73 23.22
CA PRO A 208 -5.10 -3.82 23.84
C PRO A 208 -4.15 -4.84 23.18
N GLU A 209 -4.70 -5.96 22.71
CA GLU A 209 -3.97 -7.06 22.08
C GLU A 209 -3.48 -6.72 20.64
N LEU A 210 -4.11 -5.71 20.03
CA LEU A 210 -3.86 -5.29 18.63
C LEU A 210 -3.22 -3.92 18.51
N ARG A 211 -2.59 -3.43 19.57
CA ARG A 211 -1.87 -2.16 19.56
C ARG A 211 -0.72 -2.16 18.56
N LEU A 212 -0.41 -0.96 18.08
CA LEU A 212 0.78 -0.74 17.25
C LEU A 212 2.04 -1.27 17.95
N PRO A 213 2.95 -1.97 17.25
CA PRO A 213 4.23 -2.39 17.84
C PRO A 213 4.98 -1.22 18.47
N ARG A 214 5.54 -1.44 19.66
CA ARG A 214 6.21 -0.38 20.43
C ARG A 214 7.38 0.23 19.68
N GLU A 215 8.12 -0.58 18.95
CA GLU A 215 9.26 -0.15 18.15
C GLU A 215 8.81 0.87 17.08
N LEU A 216 7.70 0.59 16.39
CA LEU A 216 7.14 1.51 15.40
C LEU A 216 6.57 2.77 16.07
N PHE A 217 5.90 2.63 17.21
CA PHE A 217 5.41 3.79 17.98
C PHE A 217 6.55 4.75 18.34
N HIS A 218 7.63 4.24 18.93
CA HIS A 218 8.80 5.06 19.29
C HIS A 218 9.53 5.64 18.06
N GLU A 219 9.55 4.92 16.95
CA GLU A 219 10.08 5.45 15.70
C GLU A 219 9.29 6.67 15.22
N LEU A 220 7.95 6.60 15.23
CA LEU A 220 7.10 7.74 14.86
C LEU A 220 7.32 8.95 15.78
N GLU A 221 7.44 8.72 17.10
CA GLU A 221 7.77 9.78 18.05
C GLU A 221 9.14 10.40 17.76
N ALA A 222 10.15 9.58 17.47
CA ALA A 222 11.50 10.04 17.12
C ALA A 222 11.54 10.86 15.82
N MET A 223 10.60 10.64 14.90
CA MET A 223 10.40 11.45 13.71
C MET A 223 9.70 12.79 14.01
N GLY A 224 9.29 13.03 15.26
CA GLY A 224 8.56 14.24 15.68
C GLY A 224 7.06 14.17 15.35
N ALA A 225 6.51 13.01 15.05
CA ALA A 225 5.08 12.85 14.81
C ALA A 225 4.25 12.99 16.11
N ARG A 226 3.09 13.61 16.01
CA ARG A 226 2.10 13.64 17.09
C ARG A 226 1.32 12.35 17.06
N VAL A 227 1.65 11.42 17.94
CA VAL A 227 0.99 10.10 18.03
C VAL A 227 0.33 9.99 19.40
N THR A 228 -0.95 9.63 19.42
CA THR A 228 -1.73 9.43 20.66
C THR A 228 -2.51 8.13 20.57
N GLU A 229 -2.79 7.51 21.72
CA GLU A 229 -3.67 6.36 21.83
C GLU A 229 -5.03 6.81 22.40
N GLU A 230 -6.15 6.43 21.76
CA GLU A 230 -7.51 6.64 22.26
C GLU A 230 -8.31 5.34 22.05
N ALA A 231 -8.74 4.74 23.14
CA ALA A 231 -9.47 3.47 23.09
C ALA A 231 -10.96 3.64 22.73
N ASP A 232 -11.53 4.82 23.04
CA ASP A 232 -12.93 5.12 22.74
C ASP A 232 -13.07 5.62 21.29
N VAL A 233 -13.67 4.79 20.45
CA VAL A 233 -13.89 5.08 19.01
C VAL A 233 -14.68 6.38 18.82
N ARG A 234 -15.68 6.67 19.66
CA ARG A 234 -16.50 7.89 19.54
C ARG A 234 -15.68 9.15 19.80
N LYS A 235 -14.82 9.10 20.84
CA LYS A 235 -13.90 10.22 21.13
C LYS A 235 -12.89 10.40 20.00
N ALA A 236 -12.33 9.30 19.50
CA ALA A 236 -11.35 9.35 18.41
C ALA A 236 -11.95 9.98 17.13
N VAL A 237 -13.18 9.59 16.76
CA VAL A 237 -13.85 10.00 15.51
C VAL A 237 -14.32 11.46 15.55
N ARG A 238 -14.69 11.99 16.71
CA ARG A 238 -15.33 13.33 16.88
C ARG A 238 -14.55 14.45 16.17
N ASP A 239 -13.22 14.47 16.33
CA ASP A 239 -12.35 15.51 15.79
C ASP A 239 -11.49 15.02 14.62
N ALA A 240 -11.71 13.81 14.14
CA ALA A 240 -10.96 13.25 13.03
C ALA A 240 -11.30 13.92 11.69
N ASP A 241 -10.29 14.08 10.85
CA ASP A 241 -10.46 14.40 9.44
C ASP A 241 -10.54 13.12 8.61
N VAL A 242 -9.76 12.10 8.98
CA VAL A 242 -9.74 10.79 8.34
C VAL A 242 -9.91 9.69 9.38
N LEU A 243 -10.79 8.74 9.09
CA LEU A 243 -10.93 7.49 9.81
C LEU A 243 -10.46 6.36 8.89
N TYR A 244 -9.28 5.83 9.15
CA TYR A 244 -8.73 4.68 8.43
C TYR A 244 -9.04 3.41 9.21
N VAL A 245 -9.97 2.61 8.69
CA VAL A 245 -10.45 1.39 9.35
C VAL A 245 -9.78 0.16 8.75
N THR A 246 -9.32 -0.75 9.58
CA THR A 246 -8.80 -2.05 9.14
C THR A 246 -9.60 -3.19 9.78
N ARG A 247 -9.77 -4.29 9.05
CA ARG A 247 -10.34 -5.52 9.61
C ARG A 247 -9.34 -6.19 10.56
N ILE A 248 -9.85 -6.97 11.50
CA ILE A 248 -9.03 -7.88 12.28
C ILE A 248 -8.70 -9.10 11.40
N GLN A 249 -7.41 -9.39 11.23
CA GLN A 249 -6.91 -10.40 10.30
C GLN A 249 -6.87 -11.77 10.97
N LYS A 250 -7.99 -12.55 10.93
CA LYS A 250 -8.08 -13.88 11.54
C LYS A 250 -6.91 -14.80 11.15
N GLU A 251 -6.47 -14.70 9.91
CA GLU A 251 -5.38 -15.50 9.34
C GLU A 251 -3.99 -15.22 9.95
N ARG A 252 -3.86 -14.21 10.79
CA ARG A 252 -2.62 -13.84 11.49
C ARG A 252 -2.56 -14.32 12.94
N PHE A 253 -3.67 -14.84 13.47
CA PHE A 253 -3.72 -15.39 14.81
C PHE A 253 -3.31 -16.86 14.79
N GLY A 254 -2.43 -17.26 15.72
CA GLY A 254 -2.04 -18.65 15.89
C GLY A 254 -3.11 -19.48 16.62
N ASP A 255 -4.00 -18.80 17.38
CA ASP A 255 -5.10 -19.41 18.14
C ASP A 255 -6.42 -18.70 17.86
N GLU A 256 -7.45 -19.49 17.56
CA GLU A 256 -8.81 -19.00 17.33
C GLU A 256 -9.43 -18.37 18.58
N GLY A 257 -9.04 -18.82 19.79
CA GLY A 257 -9.49 -18.24 21.06
C GLY A 257 -9.01 -16.80 21.25
N GLU A 258 -7.79 -16.48 20.83
CA GLU A 258 -7.27 -15.10 20.85
C GLU A 258 -8.03 -14.21 19.85
N TYR A 259 -8.29 -14.71 18.64
CA TYR A 259 -9.10 -13.99 17.66
C TYR A 259 -10.51 -13.67 18.20
N ARG A 260 -11.19 -14.63 18.85
CA ARG A 260 -12.54 -14.45 19.37
C ARG A 260 -12.62 -13.35 20.43
N LYS A 261 -11.57 -13.09 21.19
CA LYS A 261 -11.53 -12.02 22.22
C LYS A 261 -11.62 -10.62 21.60
N VAL A 262 -11.11 -10.45 20.39
CA VAL A 262 -11.04 -9.16 19.69
C VAL A 262 -12.03 -9.06 18.52
N ALA A 263 -12.59 -10.17 18.06
CA ALA A 263 -13.55 -10.19 16.97
C ALA A 263 -14.77 -9.32 17.30
N GLY A 264 -15.07 -8.33 16.44
CA GLY A 264 -16.20 -7.42 16.65
C GLY A 264 -16.01 -6.34 17.72
N SER A 265 -14.78 -6.10 18.19
CA SER A 265 -14.46 -5.08 19.22
C SER A 265 -14.88 -3.67 18.81
N TYR A 266 -14.99 -3.39 17.53
CA TYR A 266 -15.51 -2.13 17.03
C TYR A 266 -16.30 -2.36 15.75
N ARG A 267 -17.28 -1.48 15.56
CA ARG A 267 -18.17 -1.49 14.41
C ARG A 267 -18.54 -0.06 14.09
N ILE A 268 -18.26 0.37 12.88
CA ILE A 268 -18.59 1.71 12.40
C ILE A 268 -19.99 1.68 11.80
N ASP A 269 -20.88 2.43 12.39
CA ASP A 269 -22.28 2.59 12.03
C ASP A 269 -22.68 4.07 12.00
N ARG A 270 -23.93 4.36 11.64
CA ARG A 270 -24.46 5.73 11.61
C ARG A 270 -24.44 6.42 12.97
N HIS A 271 -24.56 5.67 14.07
CA HIS A 271 -24.62 6.25 15.40
C HIS A 271 -23.23 6.78 15.82
N ILE A 272 -22.17 6.03 15.57
CA ILE A 272 -20.78 6.50 15.80
C ILE A 272 -20.49 7.72 14.90
N LEU A 273 -20.92 7.70 13.64
CA LEU A 273 -20.66 8.76 12.68
C LEU A 273 -21.52 10.01 12.91
N GLY A 274 -22.58 9.92 13.72
CA GLY A 274 -23.41 11.08 14.09
C GLY A 274 -22.66 12.13 14.91
N GLU A 275 -21.56 11.78 15.55
CA GLU A 275 -20.69 12.70 16.30
C GLU A 275 -19.47 13.19 15.49
N ALA A 276 -19.29 12.70 14.27
CA ALA A 276 -18.15 13.02 13.43
C ALA A 276 -18.27 14.38 12.76
N LYS A 277 -17.12 14.95 12.36
CA LYS A 277 -17.13 16.16 11.50
C LYS A 277 -17.90 15.87 10.19
N PRO A 278 -18.66 16.82 9.67
CA PRO A 278 -19.35 16.67 8.37
C PRO A 278 -18.41 16.29 7.22
N ARG A 279 -17.13 16.70 7.29
CA ARG A 279 -16.10 16.47 6.30
C ARG A 279 -15.23 15.24 6.58
N LEU A 280 -15.57 14.42 7.60
CA LEU A 280 -14.84 13.19 7.86
C LEU A 280 -14.78 12.31 6.60
N VAL A 281 -13.62 11.75 6.32
CA VAL A 281 -13.41 10.78 5.23
C VAL A 281 -13.09 9.41 5.81
N ILE A 282 -13.87 8.39 5.45
CA ILE A 282 -13.64 7.01 5.89
C ILE A 282 -12.91 6.24 4.80
N LEU A 283 -11.76 5.69 5.14
CA LEU A 283 -10.91 4.86 4.30
C LEU A 283 -10.86 3.43 4.82
N HIS A 284 -10.66 2.48 3.92
CA HIS A 284 -10.51 1.07 4.26
C HIS A 284 -9.75 0.34 3.12
N PRO A 285 -8.68 -0.42 3.40
CA PRO A 285 -7.90 -1.10 2.35
C PRO A 285 -8.66 -2.27 1.71
N LEU A 286 -9.84 -2.63 2.25
CA LEU A 286 -10.69 -3.74 1.80
C LEU A 286 -9.99 -5.12 1.84
N PRO A 287 -10.70 -6.25 2.01
CA PRO A 287 -12.17 -6.36 2.13
C PRO A 287 -12.64 -5.99 3.53
N ARG A 288 -13.87 -5.53 3.64
CA ARG A 288 -14.57 -5.42 4.92
C ARG A 288 -15.06 -6.81 5.36
N ALA A 289 -15.07 -7.01 6.69
CA ALA A 289 -15.55 -8.25 7.33
C ALA A 289 -16.54 -7.98 8.48
N GLY A 290 -17.27 -6.83 8.41
CA GLY A 290 -18.28 -6.42 9.38
C GLY A 290 -17.89 -5.23 10.26
N GLU A 291 -16.67 -4.73 10.18
CA GLU A 291 -16.18 -3.56 10.94
C GLU A 291 -16.73 -2.23 10.43
N ILE A 292 -17.23 -2.17 9.21
CA ILE A 292 -18.02 -1.05 8.66
C ILE A 292 -19.34 -1.64 8.16
N LEU A 293 -20.46 -1.15 8.71
CA LEU A 293 -21.78 -1.62 8.32
C LEU A 293 -22.18 -1.14 6.92
N PRO A 294 -22.99 -1.93 6.17
CA PRO A 294 -23.43 -1.55 4.82
C PRO A 294 -24.16 -0.21 4.73
N GLU A 295 -24.84 0.19 5.79
CA GLU A 295 -25.55 1.50 5.84
C GLU A 295 -24.62 2.71 5.69
N VAL A 296 -23.32 2.56 6.00
CA VAL A 296 -22.31 3.59 5.85
C VAL A 296 -22.01 3.87 4.38
N ASP A 297 -22.21 2.88 3.48
CA ASP A 297 -21.90 3.01 2.05
C ASP A 297 -22.67 4.17 1.38
N SER A 298 -23.85 4.51 1.89
CA SER A 298 -24.66 5.61 1.39
C SER A 298 -24.37 6.97 2.02
N MET A 299 -23.46 7.01 3.01
CA MET A 299 -23.11 8.24 3.70
C MET A 299 -22.01 9.01 2.94
N PRO A 300 -21.99 10.35 3.01
CA PRO A 300 -21.00 11.17 2.32
C PRO A 300 -19.57 10.94 2.80
N HIS A 301 -19.41 10.32 3.97
CA HIS A 301 -18.10 9.97 4.56
C HIS A 301 -17.41 8.79 3.87
N ALA A 302 -18.18 7.89 3.21
CA ALA A 302 -17.66 6.64 2.64
C ALA A 302 -16.80 6.90 1.41
N SER A 303 -15.47 6.81 1.56
CA SER A 303 -14.51 7.05 0.47
C SER A 303 -13.68 5.82 0.09
N TYR A 304 -13.88 4.66 0.73
CA TYR A 304 -13.09 3.46 0.49
C TYR A 304 -13.24 2.84 -0.91
N PHE A 305 -14.36 3.05 -1.60
CA PHE A 305 -14.50 2.64 -3.00
C PHE A 305 -13.78 3.62 -3.93
N ARG A 306 -13.81 4.93 -3.61
CA ARG A 306 -13.00 5.93 -4.32
C ARG A 306 -11.51 5.67 -4.13
N GLN A 307 -11.08 5.35 -2.90
CA GLN A 307 -9.73 4.91 -2.55
C GLN A 307 -9.30 3.69 -3.39
N ALA A 308 -10.16 2.68 -3.50
CA ALA A 308 -9.88 1.49 -4.31
C ALA A 308 -9.70 1.83 -5.81
N PHE A 309 -10.49 2.77 -6.34
CA PHE A 309 -10.32 3.25 -7.72
C PHE A 309 -9.02 4.04 -7.87
N LEU A 310 -8.69 4.96 -6.95
CA LEU A 310 -7.49 5.80 -7.02
C LEU A 310 -6.20 4.98 -6.98
N ALA A 311 -6.25 3.74 -6.52
CA ALA A 311 -5.12 2.82 -6.63
C ALA A 311 -4.71 2.57 -8.11
N VAL A 312 -5.62 2.65 -9.09
CA VAL A 312 -5.29 2.47 -10.51
C VAL A 312 -4.43 3.62 -11.03
N PRO A 313 -4.87 4.91 -10.98
CA PRO A 313 -4.04 6.01 -11.47
C PRO A 313 -2.74 6.19 -10.68
N VAL A 314 -2.71 5.85 -9.38
CA VAL A 314 -1.48 5.84 -8.57
C VAL A 314 -0.49 4.79 -9.10
N ARG A 315 -0.95 3.57 -9.39
CA ARG A 315 -0.10 2.51 -9.98
C ARG A 315 0.33 2.84 -11.39
N MET A 316 -0.52 3.50 -12.18
CA MET A 316 -0.13 4.04 -13.50
C MET A 316 1.01 5.05 -13.36
N ALA A 317 0.90 6.01 -12.44
CA ALA A 317 1.94 7.01 -12.21
C ALA A 317 3.26 6.37 -11.75
N LEU A 318 3.19 5.44 -10.78
CA LEU A 318 4.36 4.74 -10.27
C LEU A 318 5.05 3.90 -11.35
N LEU A 319 4.29 3.08 -12.10
CA LEU A 319 4.83 2.26 -13.18
C LEU A 319 5.44 3.10 -14.29
N SER A 320 4.79 4.22 -14.65
CA SER A 320 5.37 5.16 -15.60
C SER A 320 6.69 5.74 -15.09
N ALA A 321 6.76 6.18 -13.82
CA ALA A 321 7.97 6.74 -13.23
C ALA A 321 9.14 5.72 -13.18
N VAL A 322 8.83 4.44 -12.89
CA VAL A 322 9.83 3.36 -12.78
C VAL A 322 10.28 2.85 -14.14
N LEU A 323 9.39 2.78 -15.15
CA LEU A 323 9.62 2.10 -16.42
C LEU A 323 9.75 3.05 -17.63
N SER A 324 9.29 4.32 -17.55
CA SER A 324 9.37 5.25 -18.68
C SER A 324 10.80 5.70 -18.96
N GLY A 325 11.18 5.72 -20.21
CA GLY A 325 12.46 6.22 -20.71
C GLY A 325 13.39 5.12 -21.23
N GLY A 326 13.50 5.03 -22.56
CA GLY A 326 14.64 4.48 -23.29
C GLY A 326 14.62 3.01 -23.64
N ARG A 327 14.05 2.67 -24.80
CA ARG A 327 14.81 1.98 -25.84
C ARG A 327 15.16 3.04 -26.87
N GLY A 328 16.41 3.46 -26.89
CA GLY A 328 16.93 4.33 -27.94
C GLY A 328 17.10 5.80 -27.55
N GLU A 329 18.17 6.12 -26.90
CA GLU A 329 19.12 7.17 -27.25
C GLU A 329 20.48 6.54 -27.39
#